data_b702ec9b126ca1c077fbb38b8affaa20
#
_entry.id   b702ec9b126ca1c077fbb38b8affaa20
#
_cell.length_a   1.000
_cell.length_b   1.000
_cell.length_c   1.000
_cell.angle_alpha   90.00
_cell.angle_beta   90.00
_cell.angle_gamma   90.00
#
_symmetry.space_group_name_H-M   'P 1'
#
loop_
_entity.id
_entity.type
_entity.pdbx_description
1 polymer ?
#
loop_
_entity_poly.entity_id
_entity_poly.type
_entity_poly.pdbx_seq_one_letter_code
_entity_poly.pdbx_strand_id
1 'polypeptide(L)'
;DKSVVDASTMMAAVVGAEDGIYNYFGELETAGKCVEWVKDHLALDEIDIYLDKQHALKRKKADMEVVYTNLYDYMMAVVDSIPAGSGGVIFTPWLHGNRCPFEDPNSRGMFFNISLETGKTELIRAVLEGVCYHLRWFIETQDKKIKTSDTIRFVGGGALSSLTCQILADCTGRTIETTESPQNAGS
;
A
#
# COMPACT_ATOMS: atom_id res chain seq x y z
N ASP A 1 -26.29 11.27 9.65
CA ASP A 1 -27.56 11.64 9.07
C ASP A 1 -27.52 12.92 8.20
N LYS A 2 -26.33 13.45 7.89
CA LYS A 2 -26.11 14.61 7.01
C LYS A 2 -24.76 14.51 6.33
N SER A 3 -24.65 15.01 5.09
CA SER A 3 -23.37 15.27 4.44
C SER A 3 -22.58 16.29 5.27
N VAL A 4 -21.41 15.91 5.70
CA VAL A 4 -20.54 16.73 6.58
C VAL A 4 -19.09 16.53 6.17
N VAL A 5 -18.34 17.62 6.10
CA VAL A 5 -16.86 17.57 6.07
C VAL A 5 -16.34 17.83 7.47
N ASP A 6 -15.53 16.94 7.99
CA ASP A 6 -14.83 17.15 9.24
C ASP A 6 -13.55 17.97 8.97
N ALA A 7 -13.63 19.26 9.23
CA ALA A 7 -12.51 20.18 8.97
C ALA A 7 -11.23 19.85 9.80
N SER A 8 -11.35 19.07 10.87
CA SER A 8 -10.19 18.68 11.68
C SER A 8 -9.40 17.51 11.09
N THR A 9 -10.04 16.67 10.29
CA THR A 9 -9.44 15.46 9.69
C THR A 9 -9.57 15.42 8.17
N MET A 10 -10.29 16.37 7.58
CA MET A 10 -10.64 16.42 6.16
C MET A 10 -11.37 15.18 5.64
N MET A 11 -11.88 14.36 6.54
CA MET A 11 -12.77 13.25 6.20
C MET A 11 -14.19 13.75 5.95
N ALA A 12 -14.91 13.10 5.06
CA ALA A 12 -16.23 13.53 4.65
C ALA A 12 -17.26 12.41 4.73
N ALA A 13 -18.48 12.77 5.15
CA ALA A 13 -19.66 11.93 4.96
C ALA A 13 -20.41 12.44 3.72
N VAL A 14 -20.51 11.62 2.70
CA VAL A 14 -21.26 11.93 1.46
C VAL A 14 -22.43 11.00 1.31
N VAL A 15 -23.41 11.40 0.53
CA VAL A 15 -24.62 10.60 0.26
C VAL A 15 -24.19 9.27 -0.37
N GLY A 16 -24.67 8.17 0.19
CA GLY A 16 -24.49 6.83 -0.34
C GLY A 16 -25.47 6.51 -1.48
N ALA A 17 -25.39 5.29 -2.00
CA ALA A 17 -26.26 4.82 -3.07
C ALA A 17 -27.72 4.56 -2.61
N GLU A 18 -27.92 4.34 -1.32
CA GLU A 18 -29.23 4.10 -0.72
C GLU A 18 -29.70 5.33 0.07
N ASP A 19 -31.00 5.61 0.06
CA ASP A 19 -31.58 6.74 0.77
C ASP A 19 -31.31 6.64 2.29
N GLY A 20 -30.86 7.73 2.88
CA GLY A 20 -30.51 7.79 4.29
C GLY A 20 -29.17 7.14 4.67
N ILE A 21 -28.46 6.52 3.73
CA ILE A 21 -27.11 5.97 3.94
C ILE A 21 -26.06 7.00 3.51
N TYR A 22 -24.99 7.11 4.29
CA TYR A 22 -23.86 7.99 4.01
C TYR A 22 -22.57 7.18 4.00
N ASN A 23 -21.70 7.46 3.02
CA ASN A 23 -20.35 6.94 2.98
C ASN A 23 -19.42 7.92 3.70
N TYR A 24 -18.71 7.45 4.72
CA TYR A 24 -17.69 8.23 5.40
C TYR A 24 -16.31 7.81 4.86
N PHE A 25 -15.59 8.74 4.27
CA PHE A 25 -14.34 8.43 3.59
C PHE A 25 -13.23 9.45 3.88
N GLY A 26 -12.01 9.00 3.73
CA GLY A 26 -10.80 9.80 3.67
C GLY A 26 -9.97 9.40 2.45
N GLU A 27 -9.04 10.23 2.05
CA GLU A 27 -8.21 10.05 0.86
C GLU A 27 -6.73 10.16 1.20
N LEU A 28 -5.94 9.18 0.73
CA LEU A 28 -4.48 9.24 0.63
C LEU A 28 -4.12 9.43 -0.84
N GLU A 29 -3.59 10.60 -1.19
CA GLU A 29 -3.33 11.03 -2.57
C GLU A 29 -2.42 10.07 -3.35
N THR A 30 -1.47 9.42 -2.69
CA THR A 30 -0.38 8.72 -3.36
C THR A 30 -0.22 7.26 -2.97
N ALA A 31 -1.22 6.59 -2.39
CA ALA A 31 -1.09 5.20 -1.92
C ALA A 31 -0.46 4.25 -2.96
N GLY A 32 -1.17 3.99 -4.06
CA GLY A 32 -0.66 3.14 -5.15
C GLY A 32 0.52 3.76 -5.89
N LYS A 33 0.57 5.09 -5.99
CA LYS A 33 1.66 5.83 -6.61
C LYS A 33 2.99 5.71 -5.87
N CYS A 34 2.98 5.45 -4.57
CA CYS A 34 4.20 5.16 -3.82
C CYS A 34 4.87 3.87 -4.33
N VAL A 35 4.08 2.84 -4.67
CA VAL A 35 4.61 1.58 -5.21
C VAL A 35 5.14 1.76 -6.64
N GLU A 36 4.45 2.55 -7.47
CA GLU A 36 4.96 2.93 -8.80
C GLU A 36 6.27 3.70 -8.68
N TRP A 37 6.34 4.66 -7.76
CA TRP A 37 7.56 5.44 -7.52
C TRP A 37 8.74 4.56 -7.09
N VAL A 38 8.50 3.58 -6.23
CA VAL A 38 9.53 2.59 -5.85
C VAL A 38 10.02 1.84 -7.07
N LYS A 39 9.12 1.33 -7.90
CA LYS A 39 9.48 0.62 -9.13
C LYS A 39 10.36 1.48 -10.05
N ASP A 40 10.01 2.75 -10.21
CA ASP A 40 10.64 3.61 -11.19
C ASP A 40 11.95 4.26 -10.67
N HIS A 41 12.19 4.30 -9.34
CA HIS A 41 13.31 5.04 -8.77
C HIS A 41 14.21 4.22 -7.85
N LEU A 42 13.70 3.15 -7.24
CA LEU A 42 14.47 2.33 -6.29
C LEU A 42 14.70 0.90 -6.76
N ALA A 43 13.88 0.37 -7.65
CA ALA A 43 13.90 -1.04 -8.06
C ALA A 43 14.52 -1.28 -9.44
N LEU A 44 15.36 -0.38 -9.94
CA LEU A 44 15.96 -0.49 -11.29
C LEU A 44 16.83 -1.73 -11.45
N ASP A 45 17.63 -2.07 -10.42
CA ASP A 45 18.51 -3.26 -10.49
C ASP A 45 17.70 -4.55 -10.45
N GLU A 46 16.58 -4.55 -9.72
CA GLU A 46 15.65 -5.68 -9.70
C GLU A 46 14.98 -5.86 -11.05
N ILE A 47 14.71 -4.78 -11.78
CA ILE A 47 14.21 -4.82 -13.16
C ILE A 47 15.23 -5.49 -14.06
N ASP A 48 16.48 -5.11 -13.99
CA ASP A 48 17.55 -5.68 -14.81
C ASP A 48 17.75 -7.16 -14.49
N ILE A 49 17.79 -7.54 -13.21
CA ILE A 49 17.86 -8.94 -12.78
C ILE A 49 16.64 -9.73 -13.26
N TYR A 50 15.44 -9.16 -13.19
CA TYR A 50 14.23 -9.81 -13.69
C TYR A 50 14.28 -10.04 -15.20
N LEU A 51 14.69 -9.04 -15.97
CA LEU A 51 14.83 -9.13 -17.41
C LEU A 51 15.90 -10.16 -17.80
N ASP A 52 17.04 -10.18 -17.12
CA ASP A 52 18.10 -11.17 -17.36
C ASP A 52 17.63 -12.59 -17.05
N LYS A 53 16.90 -12.81 -15.97
CA LYS A 53 16.27 -14.11 -15.67
C LYS A 53 15.26 -14.52 -16.75
N GLN A 54 14.42 -13.60 -17.21
CA GLN A 54 13.46 -13.87 -18.31
C GLN A 54 14.18 -14.24 -19.60
N HIS A 55 15.27 -13.57 -19.94
CA HIS A 55 16.08 -13.89 -21.11
C HIS A 55 16.78 -15.25 -20.97
N ALA A 56 17.29 -15.58 -19.79
CA ALA A 56 17.92 -16.87 -19.51
C ALA A 56 16.89 -18.03 -19.58
N LEU A 57 15.67 -17.84 -19.08
CA LEU A 57 14.58 -18.81 -19.15
C LEU A 57 14.12 -19.07 -20.59
N LYS A 58 14.08 -18.04 -21.44
CA LYS A 58 13.79 -18.20 -22.88
C LYS A 58 14.85 -19.01 -23.60
N ARG A 59 16.11 -19.00 -23.10
CA ARG A 59 17.23 -19.78 -23.69
C ARG A 59 17.30 -21.23 -23.20
N LYS A 60 16.76 -21.52 -22.00
CA LYS A 60 16.76 -22.87 -21.40
C LYS A 60 15.33 -23.37 -21.24
N LYS A 61 14.94 -24.29 -22.10
CA LYS A 61 13.60 -24.93 -22.09
C LYS A 61 13.43 -26.00 -21.01
N ALA A 62 14.27 -26.05 -19.97
CA ALA A 62 14.27 -27.09 -18.96
C ALA A 62 14.46 -26.49 -17.55
N ASP A 63 13.65 -26.96 -16.60
CA ASP A 63 13.67 -26.70 -15.16
C ASP A 63 13.28 -25.27 -14.76
N MET A 64 11.96 -25.01 -14.79
CA MET A 64 11.39 -23.74 -14.32
C MET A 64 11.07 -23.80 -12.81
N GLU A 65 11.96 -23.26 -11.99
CA GLU A 65 11.61 -22.72 -10.68
C GLU A 65 11.01 -21.32 -10.86
N VAL A 66 9.84 -21.09 -10.34
CA VAL A 66 9.09 -19.83 -10.19
C VAL A 66 9.21 -18.82 -11.35
N VAL A 67 8.19 -18.76 -12.20
CA VAL A 67 8.02 -17.69 -13.20
C VAL A 67 7.21 -16.56 -12.56
N TYR A 68 7.82 -15.40 -12.39
CA TYR A 68 7.08 -14.19 -12.00
C TYR A 68 6.28 -13.69 -13.21
N THR A 69 5.00 -13.39 -13.01
CA THR A 69 4.11 -12.95 -14.09
C THR A 69 4.38 -11.51 -14.51
N ASN A 70 4.89 -10.72 -13.57
CA ASN A 70 5.24 -9.32 -13.79
C ASN A 70 6.31 -8.84 -12.78
N LEU A 71 6.82 -7.64 -12.99
CA LEU A 71 7.83 -7.04 -12.15
C LEU A 71 7.37 -6.85 -10.69
N TYR A 72 6.09 -6.53 -10.47
CA TYR A 72 5.57 -6.35 -9.11
C TYR A 72 5.61 -7.66 -8.32
N ASP A 73 5.28 -8.79 -8.94
CA ASP A 73 5.35 -10.11 -8.30
C ASP A 73 6.80 -10.42 -7.88
N TYR A 74 7.76 -10.14 -8.75
CA TYR A 74 9.18 -10.31 -8.43
C TYR A 74 9.62 -9.41 -7.27
N MET A 75 9.27 -8.13 -7.33
CA MET A 75 9.59 -7.16 -6.28
C MET A 75 8.97 -7.56 -4.93
N MET A 76 7.72 -8.04 -4.93
CA MET A 76 7.05 -8.52 -3.72
C MET A 76 7.75 -9.75 -3.15
N ALA A 77 8.18 -10.70 -3.98
CA ALA A 77 8.91 -11.89 -3.52
C ALA A 77 10.27 -11.54 -2.90
N VAL A 78 10.97 -10.55 -3.45
CA VAL A 78 12.23 -10.05 -2.87
C VAL A 78 11.98 -9.39 -1.52
N VAL A 79 10.95 -8.55 -1.41
CA VAL A 79 10.60 -7.82 -0.19
C VAL A 79 10.07 -8.75 0.91
N ASP A 80 9.43 -9.87 0.53
CA ASP A 80 8.92 -10.86 1.50
C ASP A 80 10.04 -11.48 2.36
N SER A 81 11.27 -11.52 1.85
CA SER A 81 12.44 -11.99 2.61
C SER A 81 12.88 -11.07 3.74
N ILE A 82 12.41 -9.81 3.76
CA ILE A 82 12.77 -8.82 4.78
C ILE A 82 11.79 -8.92 5.95
N PRO A 83 12.27 -8.99 7.19
CA PRO A 83 11.41 -9.01 8.37
C PRO A 83 10.48 -7.80 8.45
N ALA A 84 9.29 -8.00 9.04
CA ALA A 84 8.35 -6.92 9.33
C ALA A 84 9.01 -5.80 10.15
N GLY A 85 8.64 -4.54 9.85
CA GLY A 85 9.24 -3.36 10.46
C GLY A 85 10.43 -2.81 9.70
N SER A 86 10.81 -3.37 8.54
CA SER A 86 11.80 -2.81 7.60
C SER A 86 13.13 -2.41 8.25
N GLY A 87 13.63 -3.20 9.22
CA GLY A 87 14.83 -2.85 10.00
C GLY A 87 14.69 -1.57 10.84
N GLY A 88 13.45 -1.16 11.15
CA GLY A 88 13.13 0.07 11.88
C GLY A 88 12.96 1.30 11.00
N VAL A 89 13.07 1.16 9.68
CA VAL A 89 12.85 2.27 8.74
C VAL A 89 11.36 2.55 8.60
N ILE A 90 10.97 3.82 8.69
CA ILE A 90 9.60 4.30 8.48
C ILE A 90 9.57 5.21 7.25
N PHE A 91 8.58 5.01 6.39
CA PHE A 91 8.30 5.87 5.25
C PHE A 91 6.99 6.62 5.42
N THR A 92 6.99 7.92 5.08
CA THR A 92 5.77 8.73 5.00
C THR A 92 5.29 8.80 3.55
N PRO A 93 4.06 8.32 3.23
CA PRO A 93 3.59 8.17 1.85
C PRO A 93 3.00 9.47 1.26
N TRP A 94 3.64 10.62 1.50
CA TRP A 94 3.12 11.94 1.13
C TRP A 94 3.86 12.54 -0.06
N LEU A 95 4.10 11.74 -1.09
CA LEU A 95 4.88 12.16 -2.27
C LEU A 95 4.28 13.37 -3.01
N HIS A 96 2.98 13.61 -2.86
CA HIS A 96 2.26 14.74 -3.46
C HIS A 96 1.34 15.44 -2.45
N GLY A 97 1.87 15.74 -1.27
CA GLY A 97 1.08 16.27 -0.17
C GLY A 97 0.29 15.19 0.57
N ASN A 98 -0.47 15.61 1.55
CA ASN A 98 -1.40 14.78 2.30
C ASN A 98 -2.75 15.47 2.47
N ARG A 99 -3.85 14.71 2.41
CA ARG A 99 -5.21 15.24 2.53
C ARG A 99 -5.88 14.82 3.83
N CYS A 100 -5.83 13.56 4.15
CA CYS A 100 -6.44 12.99 5.35
C CYS A 100 -5.43 12.14 6.13
N PRO A 101 -5.53 12.06 7.45
CA PRO A 101 -6.43 12.75 8.38
C PRO A 101 -5.92 14.14 8.81
N PHE A 102 -4.95 14.71 8.15
CA PHE A 102 -4.55 16.12 8.21
C PHE A 102 -4.27 16.62 6.80
N GLU A 103 -4.56 17.89 6.53
CA GLU A 103 -4.31 18.47 5.21
C GLU A 103 -3.01 19.29 5.22
N ASP A 104 -2.08 18.88 4.35
CA ASP A 104 -0.89 19.66 4.04
C ASP A 104 -0.43 19.36 2.60
N PRO A 105 -0.73 20.25 1.63
CA PRO A 105 -0.34 20.06 0.24
C PRO A 105 1.19 20.15 0.02
N ASN A 106 1.93 20.65 1.01
CA ASN A 106 3.40 20.81 0.94
C ASN A 106 4.16 19.64 1.58
N SER A 107 3.48 18.73 2.27
CA SER A 107 4.11 17.50 2.81
C SER A 107 4.79 16.72 1.68
N ARG A 108 5.90 16.07 2.02
CA ARG A 108 6.63 15.19 1.09
C ARG A 108 6.98 13.87 1.76
N GLY A 109 7.25 12.87 0.93
CA GLY A 109 7.73 11.57 1.39
C GLY A 109 9.07 11.69 2.10
N MET A 110 9.25 10.90 3.16
CA MET A 110 10.46 10.88 3.96
C MET A 110 10.74 9.45 4.42
N PHE A 111 12.01 9.07 4.42
CA PHE A 111 12.49 7.91 5.15
C PHE A 111 13.08 8.37 6.48
N PHE A 112 12.65 7.75 7.56
CA PHE A 112 13.16 7.99 8.91
C PHE A 112 13.94 6.78 9.40
N ASN A 113 14.99 7.01 10.21
CA ASN A 113 15.81 5.97 10.85
C ASN A 113 16.63 5.11 9.87
N ILE A 114 17.19 5.72 8.82
CA ILE A 114 18.15 5.05 7.94
C ILE A 114 19.48 4.91 8.69
N SER A 115 20.06 3.70 8.65
CA SER A 115 21.39 3.37 9.22
C SER A 115 22.34 2.86 8.12
N LEU A 116 23.58 2.54 8.50
CA LEU A 116 24.54 1.94 7.57
C LEU A 116 24.16 0.53 7.12
N GLU A 117 23.33 -0.15 7.89
CA GLU A 117 22.81 -1.49 7.60
C GLU A 117 21.55 -1.46 6.72
N THR A 118 20.96 -0.27 6.53
CA THR A 118 19.74 -0.13 5.73
C THR A 118 20.05 -0.32 4.25
N GLY A 119 19.55 -1.39 3.68
CA GLY A 119 19.65 -1.68 2.26
C GLY A 119 18.42 -1.19 1.47
N LYS A 120 18.48 -1.33 0.17
CA LYS A 120 17.41 -0.96 -0.75
C LYS A 120 16.12 -1.75 -0.47
N THR A 121 16.24 -3.02 -0.13
CA THR A 121 15.08 -3.90 0.12
C THR A 121 14.30 -3.47 1.35
N GLU A 122 14.99 -3.04 2.42
CA GLU A 122 14.36 -2.43 3.60
C GLU A 122 13.63 -1.15 3.23
N LEU A 123 14.21 -0.31 2.35
CA LEU A 123 13.53 0.91 1.88
C LEU A 123 12.27 0.59 1.08
N ILE A 124 12.31 -0.40 0.19
CA ILE A 124 11.15 -0.83 -0.59
C ILE A 124 10.05 -1.37 0.34
N ARG A 125 10.40 -2.23 1.29
CA ARG A 125 9.44 -2.73 2.28
C ARG A 125 8.87 -1.60 3.13
N ALA A 126 9.68 -0.65 3.56
CA ALA A 126 9.24 0.50 4.34
C ALA A 126 8.19 1.34 3.61
N VAL A 127 8.26 1.44 2.27
CA VAL A 127 7.23 2.14 1.48
C VAL A 127 5.89 1.42 1.54
N LEU A 128 5.88 0.09 1.40
CA LEU A 128 4.65 -0.71 1.53
C LEU A 128 4.06 -0.60 2.93
N GLU A 129 4.89 -0.74 3.97
CA GLU A 129 4.47 -0.62 5.36
C GLU A 129 3.98 0.80 5.68
N GLY A 130 4.65 1.84 5.16
CA GLY A 130 4.28 3.23 5.36
C GLY A 130 2.89 3.57 4.81
N VAL A 131 2.54 3.03 3.64
CA VAL A 131 1.17 3.13 3.11
C VAL A 131 0.17 2.44 4.05
N CYS A 132 0.50 1.23 4.52
CA CYS A 132 -0.38 0.48 5.44
C CYS A 132 -0.52 1.18 6.81
N TYR A 133 0.55 1.80 7.34
CA TYR A 133 0.47 2.60 8.56
C TYR A 133 -0.44 3.82 8.40
N HIS A 134 -0.41 4.46 7.24
CA HIS A 134 -1.32 5.57 6.95
C HIS A 134 -2.78 5.11 6.85
N LEU A 135 -3.04 3.95 6.21
CA LEU A 135 -4.38 3.35 6.20
C LEU A 135 -4.87 2.98 7.61
N ARG A 136 -3.98 2.46 8.46
CA ARG A 136 -4.29 2.27 9.88
C ARG A 136 -4.68 3.58 10.56
N TRP A 137 -3.96 4.67 10.32
CA TRP A 137 -4.28 5.98 10.88
C TRP A 137 -5.67 6.46 10.44
N PHE A 138 -6.07 6.21 9.19
CA PHE A 138 -7.46 6.46 8.75
C PHE A 138 -8.46 5.70 9.60
N ILE A 139 -8.26 4.39 9.76
CA ILE A 139 -9.16 3.54 10.52
C ILE A 139 -9.27 4.01 11.96
N GLU A 140 -8.14 4.27 12.63
CA GLU A 140 -8.10 4.77 14.00
C GLU A 140 -8.79 6.14 14.14
N THR A 141 -8.72 6.98 13.11
CA THR A 141 -9.41 8.27 13.08
C THR A 141 -10.92 8.10 12.90
N GLN A 142 -11.33 7.16 12.04
CA GLN A 142 -12.74 6.82 11.85
C GLN A 142 -13.35 6.19 13.11
N ASP A 143 -12.64 5.26 13.74
CA ASP A 143 -13.10 4.55 14.95
C ASP A 143 -13.40 5.48 16.12
N LYS A 144 -12.80 6.66 16.16
CA LYS A 144 -13.16 7.69 17.16
C LYS A 144 -14.56 8.28 16.96
N LYS A 145 -15.15 8.11 15.78
CA LYS A 145 -16.44 8.72 15.40
C LYS A 145 -17.51 7.70 15.10
N ILE A 146 -17.14 6.61 14.44
CA ILE A 146 -18.04 5.53 14.02
C ILE A 146 -17.37 4.19 14.31
N LYS A 147 -18.15 3.19 14.68
CA LYS A 147 -17.63 1.83 14.78
C LYS A 147 -17.44 1.27 13.38
N THR A 148 -16.21 0.96 13.00
CA THR A 148 -15.90 0.30 11.73
C THR A 148 -15.87 -1.22 11.86
N SER A 149 -15.92 -1.94 10.75
CA SER A 149 -15.86 -3.42 10.73
C SER A 149 -14.46 -3.92 11.10
N ASP A 150 -14.40 -5.08 11.75
CA ASP A 150 -13.13 -5.82 11.98
C ASP A 150 -12.58 -6.43 10.68
N THR A 151 -13.35 -6.39 9.61
CA THR A 151 -12.97 -6.86 8.27
C THR A 151 -12.85 -5.67 7.32
N ILE A 152 -11.72 -5.59 6.61
CA ILE A 152 -11.44 -4.62 5.55
C ILE A 152 -11.62 -5.32 4.21
N ARG A 153 -12.52 -4.84 3.37
CA ARG A 153 -12.59 -5.26 1.97
C ARG A 153 -11.59 -4.44 1.17
N PHE A 154 -10.51 -5.10 0.75
CA PHE A 154 -9.40 -4.47 0.05
C PHE A 154 -9.53 -4.72 -1.45
N VAL A 155 -9.52 -3.65 -2.24
CA VAL A 155 -9.63 -3.66 -3.70
C VAL A 155 -8.54 -2.78 -4.33
N GLY A 156 -8.34 -2.92 -5.63
CA GLY A 156 -7.28 -2.23 -6.36
C GLY A 156 -6.03 -3.10 -6.56
N GLY A 157 -5.03 -2.54 -7.24
CA GLY A 157 -3.81 -3.28 -7.61
C GLY A 157 -3.04 -3.89 -6.44
N GLY A 158 -3.05 -3.23 -5.28
CA GLY A 158 -2.41 -3.75 -4.06
C GLY A 158 -3.04 -5.04 -3.53
N ALA A 159 -4.33 -5.26 -3.79
CA ALA A 159 -5.06 -6.45 -3.35
C ALA A 159 -4.70 -7.72 -4.15
N LEU A 160 -3.97 -7.58 -5.26
CA LEU A 160 -3.42 -8.70 -6.03
C LEU A 160 -2.20 -9.34 -5.33
N SER A 161 -1.56 -8.64 -4.41
CA SER A 161 -0.39 -9.12 -3.68
C SER A 161 -0.78 -9.67 -2.32
N SER A 162 -0.55 -10.96 -2.09
CA SER A 162 -0.75 -11.59 -0.77
C SER A 162 0.12 -10.95 0.31
N LEU A 163 1.34 -10.54 -0.04
CA LEU A 163 2.24 -9.82 0.87
C LEU A 163 1.65 -8.47 1.30
N THR A 164 1.11 -7.69 0.35
CA THR A 164 0.47 -6.40 0.69
C THR A 164 -0.75 -6.62 1.58
N CYS A 165 -1.57 -7.64 1.31
CA CYS A 165 -2.70 -8.01 2.16
C CYS A 165 -2.24 -8.41 3.57
N GLN A 166 -1.15 -9.18 3.69
CA GLN A 166 -0.58 -9.58 4.99
C GLN A 166 -0.04 -8.36 5.75
N ILE A 167 0.73 -7.50 5.12
CA ILE A 167 1.26 -6.27 5.74
C ILE A 167 0.09 -5.40 6.24
N LEU A 168 -0.97 -5.25 5.42
CA LEU A 168 -2.14 -4.47 5.83
C LEU A 168 -2.85 -5.11 7.03
N ALA A 169 -3.01 -6.44 7.05
CA ALA A 169 -3.58 -7.17 8.19
C ALA A 169 -2.74 -6.96 9.46
N ASP A 170 -1.43 -7.14 9.36
CA ASP A 170 -0.50 -6.98 10.48
C ASP A 170 -0.52 -5.54 11.03
N CYS A 171 -0.51 -4.55 10.14
CA CYS A 171 -0.54 -3.14 10.54
C CYS A 171 -1.86 -2.75 11.20
N THR A 172 -2.99 -3.25 10.71
CA THR A 172 -4.32 -2.83 11.17
C THR A 172 -4.90 -3.70 12.27
N GLY A 173 -4.40 -4.93 12.40
CA GLY A 173 -4.98 -5.95 13.29
C GLY A 173 -6.35 -6.42 12.82
N ARG A 174 -6.69 -6.28 11.53
CA ARG A 174 -7.98 -6.62 10.95
C ARG A 174 -7.88 -7.71 9.90
N THR A 175 -8.98 -8.42 9.69
CA THR A 175 -9.10 -9.38 8.58
C THR A 175 -9.16 -8.64 7.25
N ILE A 176 -8.37 -9.09 6.27
CA ILE A 176 -8.41 -8.54 4.91
C ILE A 176 -9.18 -9.51 4.01
N GLU A 177 -10.23 -9.02 3.38
CA GLU A 177 -10.98 -9.71 2.33
C GLU A 177 -10.66 -9.09 0.97
N THR A 178 -10.45 -9.92 -0.04
CA THR A 178 -10.33 -9.49 -1.44
C THR A 178 -11.49 -10.03 -2.26
N THR A 179 -11.79 -9.41 -3.39
CA THR A 179 -12.80 -9.88 -4.35
C THR A 179 -12.15 -10.78 -5.41
N GLU A 180 -12.96 -11.50 -6.21
CA GLU A 180 -12.45 -12.34 -7.33
C GLU A 180 -11.68 -11.53 -8.37
N SER A 181 -12.01 -10.26 -8.55
CA SER A 181 -11.34 -9.33 -9.48
C SER A 181 -10.93 -8.04 -8.74
N PRO A 182 -9.99 -8.12 -7.79
CA PRO A 182 -9.70 -7.01 -6.88
C PRO A 182 -9.14 -5.77 -7.60
N GLN A 183 -8.58 -5.91 -8.80
CA GLN A 183 -8.09 -4.79 -9.62
C GLN A 183 -9.22 -3.90 -10.16
N ASN A 184 -10.46 -4.38 -10.20
CA ASN A 184 -11.61 -3.62 -10.65
C ASN A 184 -12.32 -3.00 -9.43
N ALA A 185 -11.89 -1.81 -9.02
CA ALA A 185 -12.53 -1.08 -7.95
C ALA A 185 -13.99 -0.75 -8.36
N GLY A 186 -14.97 -1.41 -7.72
CA GLY A 186 -16.39 -1.20 -8.01
C GLY A 186 -17.08 -2.38 -8.72
N SER A 187 -16.39 -3.49 -8.91
CA SER A 187 -17.00 -4.76 -9.35
C SER A 187 -17.56 -5.56 -8.17
#